data_f34b16db981376406bce2aa282ccdb1a
#
_entry.id   f34b16db981376406bce2aa282ccdb1a
#
_cell.length_a   1.000
_cell.length_b   1.000
_cell.length_c   1.000
_cell.angle_alpha   90.00
_cell.angle_beta   90.00
_cell.angle_gamma   90.00
#
_symmetry.space_group_name_H-M   'P 1'
#
loop_
_entity.id
_entity.type
_entity.pdbx_description
1 polymer ?
#
loop_
_entity_poly.entity_id
_entity_poly.type
_entity_poly.pdbx_seq_one_letter_code
_entity_poly.pdbx_strand_id
1 'polypeptide(L)'
;MNWRRSVIAALFGLPLIALFIFGLKHDPKDIPSPLPGHPAPPFVREVFAPGQPPLARPVGDTIRLADLRGKVVVLNFWASWCLACRDEHSALSAVARTYVGKPVQFVGSLYQDRPSAGTEWIAQMGGQSYPSVTDPKSYTAIDYGLYGVPETFIVSADGQIAHKITGPADAAALAHIVDSLLVAAAARPATAP
;
A
#
# COMPACT_ATOMS: atom_id res chain seq x y z
N MET A 1 29.06 -20.01 -46.87
CA MET A 1 28.42 -19.27 -45.74
C MET A 1 28.77 -17.80 -45.90
N ASN A 2 27.77 -16.92 -46.19
CA ASN A 2 28.03 -15.54 -46.59
C ASN A 2 28.40 -14.70 -45.36
N TRP A 3 29.64 -14.56 -45.05
CA TRP A 3 30.18 -13.79 -43.91
C TRP A 3 29.57 -12.39 -43.80
N ARG A 4 29.33 -11.70 -44.93
CA ARG A 4 28.68 -10.40 -44.94
C ARG A 4 27.29 -10.44 -44.31
N ARG A 5 26.49 -11.51 -44.54
CA ARG A 5 25.15 -11.67 -43.92
C ARG A 5 25.28 -11.92 -42.42
N SER A 6 26.26 -12.70 -42.00
CA SER A 6 26.50 -12.97 -40.59
C SER A 6 26.95 -11.72 -39.82
N VAL A 7 27.80 -10.89 -40.45
CA VAL A 7 28.26 -9.61 -39.86
C VAL A 7 27.09 -8.65 -39.72
N ILE A 8 26.21 -8.53 -40.76
CA ILE A 8 25.01 -7.68 -40.67
C ILE A 8 24.05 -8.17 -39.59
N ALA A 9 23.82 -9.48 -39.53
CA ALA A 9 22.96 -10.05 -38.47
C ALA A 9 23.52 -9.81 -37.05
N ALA A 10 24.84 -9.91 -36.88
CA ALA A 10 25.47 -9.61 -35.58
C ALA A 10 25.42 -8.11 -35.24
N LEU A 11 25.56 -7.22 -36.22
CA LEU A 11 25.54 -5.77 -36.03
C LEU A 11 24.18 -5.26 -35.52
N PHE A 12 23.09 -5.91 -35.95
CA PHE A 12 21.73 -5.58 -35.48
C PHE A 12 21.26 -6.46 -34.30
N GLY A 13 21.68 -7.72 -34.26
CA GLY A 13 21.26 -8.64 -33.21
C GLY A 13 21.91 -8.38 -31.86
N LEU A 14 23.22 -8.06 -31.83
CA LEU A 14 23.92 -7.80 -30.57
C LEU A 14 23.41 -6.58 -29.80
N PRO A 15 23.14 -5.41 -30.44
CA PRO A 15 22.53 -4.28 -29.74
C PRO A 15 21.13 -4.58 -29.21
N LEU A 16 20.35 -5.36 -29.97
CA LEU A 16 19.00 -5.76 -29.55
C LEU A 16 19.05 -6.66 -28.32
N ILE A 17 19.95 -7.64 -28.31
CA ILE A 17 20.18 -8.53 -27.16
C ILE A 17 20.68 -7.73 -25.96
N ALA A 18 21.62 -6.81 -26.16
CA ALA A 18 22.12 -5.94 -25.12
C ALA A 18 21.02 -5.06 -24.53
N LEU A 19 20.13 -4.51 -25.36
CA LEU A 19 18.96 -3.75 -24.92
C LEU A 19 17.99 -4.58 -24.09
N PHE A 20 17.73 -5.82 -24.53
CA PHE A 20 16.89 -6.77 -23.77
C PHE A 20 17.49 -7.13 -22.41
N ILE A 21 18.79 -7.44 -22.37
CA ILE A 21 19.48 -7.75 -21.11
C ILE A 21 19.46 -6.53 -20.17
N PHE A 22 19.65 -5.34 -20.71
CA PHE A 22 19.59 -4.11 -19.94
C PHE A 22 18.18 -3.85 -19.41
N GLY A 23 17.15 -4.03 -20.25
CA GLY A 23 15.73 -3.88 -19.85
C GLY A 23 15.28 -4.88 -18.79
N LEU A 24 15.72 -6.14 -18.89
CA LEU A 24 15.42 -7.20 -17.91
C LEU A 24 16.12 -7.02 -16.55
N LYS A 25 17.18 -6.24 -16.49
CA LYS A 25 17.89 -5.91 -15.24
C LYS A 25 17.26 -4.73 -14.48
N HIS A 26 16.40 -3.94 -15.13
CA HIS A 26 15.66 -2.88 -14.47
C HIS A 26 14.43 -3.48 -13.79
N ASP A 27 14.35 -3.35 -12.48
CA ASP A 27 13.13 -3.72 -11.74
C ASP A 27 12.03 -2.68 -12.07
N PRO A 28 10.92 -3.08 -12.73
CA PRO A 28 9.84 -2.15 -13.05
C PRO A 28 9.13 -1.59 -11.80
N LYS A 29 9.48 -2.10 -10.61
CA LYS A 29 8.97 -1.61 -9.32
C LYS A 29 9.73 -0.39 -8.79
N ASP A 30 10.91 -0.09 -9.33
CA ASP A 30 11.73 1.08 -8.95
C ASP A 30 11.25 2.39 -9.61
N ILE A 31 9.94 2.59 -9.74
CA ILE A 31 9.40 3.89 -10.14
C ILE A 31 9.28 4.74 -8.87
N PRO A 32 10.14 5.75 -8.67
CA PRO A 32 10.04 6.61 -7.52
C PRO A 32 8.70 7.33 -7.53
N SER A 33 7.89 7.10 -6.50
CA SER A 33 6.64 7.85 -6.33
C SER A 33 6.99 9.31 -5.99
N PRO A 34 6.38 10.31 -6.65
CA PRO A 34 6.58 11.71 -6.28
C PRO A 34 5.87 12.09 -4.98
N LEU A 35 5.08 11.20 -4.40
CA LEU A 35 4.24 11.49 -3.23
C LEU A 35 4.93 11.49 -1.86
N PRO A 36 6.00 10.71 -1.58
CA PRO A 36 6.71 10.82 -0.32
C PRO A 36 7.19 12.26 -0.07
N GLY A 37 6.92 12.76 1.14
CA GLY A 37 7.20 14.15 1.52
C GLY A 37 6.09 15.16 1.17
N HIS A 38 5.02 14.74 0.50
CA HIS A 38 3.87 15.58 0.19
C HIS A 38 2.67 15.27 1.10
N PRO A 39 1.76 16.23 1.30
CA PRO A 39 0.51 15.98 2.03
C PRO A 39 -0.26 14.79 1.44
N ALA A 40 -0.70 13.88 2.30
CA ALA A 40 -1.53 12.77 1.88
C ALA A 40 -2.87 13.27 1.33
N PRO A 41 -3.30 12.83 0.13
CA PRO A 41 -4.60 13.18 -0.42
C PRO A 41 -5.72 12.84 0.56
N PRO A 42 -6.67 13.75 0.79
CA PRO A 42 -7.76 13.51 1.73
C PRO A 42 -8.71 12.46 1.17
N PHE A 43 -9.23 11.61 2.06
CA PHE A 43 -10.31 10.71 1.70
C PHE A 43 -11.37 10.64 2.80
N VAL A 44 -12.57 10.29 2.37
CA VAL A 44 -13.73 9.98 3.22
C VAL A 44 -14.36 8.73 2.64
N ARG A 45 -14.29 7.59 3.36
CA ARG A 45 -14.72 6.28 2.84
C ARG A 45 -15.48 5.49 3.87
N GLU A 46 -16.46 4.76 3.39
CA GLU A 46 -17.35 3.91 4.21
C GLU A 46 -16.69 2.56 4.45
N VAL A 47 -16.79 2.07 5.70
CA VAL A 47 -16.32 0.75 6.12
C VAL A 47 -17.30 -0.30 5.61
N PHE A 48 -16.82 -1.25 4.78
CA PHE A 48 -17.58 -2.41 4.35
C PHE A 48 -17.20 -3.69 5.10
N ALA A 49 -15.96 -3.77 5.59
CA ALA A 49 -15.47 -4.87 6.39
C ALA A 49 -14.92 -4.33 7.71
N PRO A 50 -15.45 -4.76 8.86
CA PRO A 50 -15.22 -4.10 10.14
C PRO A 50 -13.82 -4.33 10.70
N GLY A 51 -13.12 -5.37 10.28
CA GLY A 51 -11.95 -5.88 10.98
C GLY A 51 -12.33 -6.70 12.20
N GLN A 52 -11.35 -7.00 13.05
CA GLN A 52 -11.53 -7.77 14.30
C GLN A 52 -11.24 -6.89 15.52
N PRO A 53 -11.94 -7.12 16.66
CA PRO A 53 -11.60 -6.45 17.91
C PRO A 53 -10.10 -6.67 18.29
N PRO A 54 -9.47 -5.68 18.93
CA PRO A 54 -9.99 -4.38 19.34
C PRO A 54 -9.85 -3.28 18.25
N LEU A 55 -9.43 -3.59 17.04
CA LEU A 55 -9.23 -2.63 15.93
C LEU A 55 -10.48 -2.44 15.06
N ALA A 56 -11.55 -3.16 15.35
CA ALA A 56 -12.77 -3.16 14.57
C ALA A 56 -13.44 -1.78 14.52
N ARG A 57 -14.04 -1.48 13.36
CA ARG A 57 -14.95 -0.35 13.13
C ARG A 57 -16.26 -0.89 12.57
N PRO A 58 -17.42 -0.41 12.99
CA PRO A 58 -18.71 -0.88 12.46
C PRO A 58 -18.81 -0.75 10.95
N VAL A 59 -19.51 -1.68 10.32
CA VAL A 59 -19.92 -1.55 8.90
C VAL A 59 -20.83 -0.33 8.78
N GLY A 60 -20.64 0.47 7.73
CA GLY A 60 -21.34 1.74 7.52
C GLY A 60 -20.69 2.93 8.24
N ASP A 61 -19.72 2.69 9.15
CA ASP A 61 -18.93 3.79 9.72
C ASP A 61 -18.10 4.47 8.64
N THR A 62 -17.72 5.71 8.88
CA THR A 62 -16.94 6.50 7.93
C THR A 62 -15.54 6.75 8.48
N ILE A 63 -14.52 6.41 7.71
CA ILE A 63 -13.14 6.77 7.99
C ILE A 63 -12.78 8.01 7.16
N ARG A 64 -12.37 9.08 7.85
CA ARG A 64 -11.85 10.31 7.25
C ARG A 64 -10.37 10.44 7.59
N LEU A 65 -9.53 10.67 6.60
CA LEU A 65 -8.09 10.87 6.86
C LEU A 65 -7.86 12.05 7.83
N ALA A 66 -8.66 13.10 7.73
CA ALA A 66 -8.56 14.28 8.62
C ALA A 66 -8.73 13.94 10.10
N ASP A 67 -9.59 12.93 10.41
CA ASP A 67 -9.86 12.50 11.79
C ASP A 67 -8.74 11.62 12.37
N LEU A 68 -7.76 11.25 11.52
CA LEU A 68 -6.63 10.42 11.89
C LEU A 68 -5.34 11.24 12.14
N ARG A 69 -5.44 12.58 12.16
CA ARG A 69 -4.31 13.43 12.54
C ARG A 69 -3.78 13.06 13.93
N GLY A 70 -2.47 13.10 14.09
CA GLY A 70 -1.81 12.64 15.32
C GLY A 70 -1.56 11.12 15.36
N LYS A 71 -2.04 10.38 14.36
CA LYS A 71 -1.76 8.94 14.21
C LYS A 71 -0.93 8.67 12.98
N VAL A 72 -0.08 7.66 13.04
CA VAL A 72 0.50 7.05 11.83
C VAL A 72 -0.60 6.23 11.15
N VAL A 73 -0.83 6.47 9.85
CA VAL A 73 -1.85 5.74 9.10
C VAL A 73 -1.17 4.81 8.10
N VAL A 74 -1.52 3.52 8.14
CA VAL A 74 -1.11 2.52 7.16
C VAL A 74 -2.31 2.24 6.26
N LEU A 75 -2.29 2.78 5.04
CA LEU A 75 -3.33 2.62 4.04
C LEU A 75 -2.87 1.60 3.01
N ASN A 76 -3.47 0.42 3.03
CA ASN A 76 -3.17 -0.69 2.12
C ASN A 76 -4.27 -0.80 1.05
N PHE A 77 -3.88 -0.72 -0.23
CA PHE A 77 -4.78 -0.98 -1.36
C PHE A 77 -4.69 -2.44 -1.77
N TRP A 78 -5.83 -3.10 -1.85
CA TRP A 78 -5.94 -4.52 -2.12
C TRP A 78 -7.21 -4.88 -2.90
N ALA A 79 -7.29 -6.12 -3.41
CA ALA A 79 -8.47 -6.66 -4.07
C ALA A 79 -8.58 -8.17 -3.86
N SER A 80 -9.79 -8.73 -3.96
CA SER A 80 -10.01 -10.18 -3.82
C SER A 80 -9.39 -11.00 -4.97
N TRP A 81 -9.30 -10.42 -6.15
CA TRP A 81 -8.67 -11.01 -7.33
C TRP A 81 -7.13 -10.93 -7.34
N CYS A 82 -6.55 -10.20 -6.39
CA CYS A 82 -5.11 -9.97 -6.31
C CYS A 82 -4.40 -11.16 -5.63
N LEU A 83 -3.62 -11.91 -6.40
CA LEU A 83 -2.89 -13.06 -5.87
C LEU A 83 -1.81 -12.65 -4.87
N ALA A 84 -1.02 -11.62 -5.19
CA ALA A 84 0.05 -11.11 -4.32
C ALA A 84 -0.48 -10.50 -3.00
N CYS A 85 -1.74 -10.03 -2.97
CA CYS A 85 -2.36 -9.55 -1.74
C CYS A 85 -2.58 -10.66 -0.71
N ARG A 86 -2.67 -11.94 -1.16
CA ARG A 86 -2.77 -13.10 -0.25
C ARG A 86 -1.49 -13.29 0.56
N ASP A 87 -0.35 -13.00 -0.06
CA ASP A 87 0.96 -13.25 0.57
C ASP A 87 1.21 -12.30 1.75
N GLU A 88 0.70 -11.05 1.67
CA GLU A 88 0.89 -10.05 2.74
C GLU A 88 -0.24 -10.02 3.78
N HIS A 89 -1.43 -10.59 3.48
CA HIS A 89 -2.64 -10.37 4.28
C HIS A 89 -2.49 -10.75 5.75
N SER A 90 -1.94 -11.95 6.02
CA SER A 90 -1.71 -12.42 7.38
C SER A 90 -0.65 -11.60 8.11
N ALA A 91 0.40 -11.19 7.39
CA ALA A 91 1.48 -10.37 7.92
C ALA A 91 0.98 -8.98 8.31
N LEU A 92 0.24 -8.30 7.44
CA LEU A 92 -0.38 -7.00 7.73
C LEU A 92 -1.33 -7.08 8.94
N SER A 93 -2.16 -8.12 8.99
CA SER A 93 -3.07 -8.36 10.12
C SER A 93 -2.32 -8.61 11.44
N ALA A 94 -1.20 -9.32 11.40
CA ALA A 94 -0.35 -9.55 12.57
C ALA A 94 0.33 -8.25 13.03
N VAL A 95 0.92 -7.50 12.11
CA VAL A 95 1.56 -6.20 12.40
C VAL A 95 0.54 -5.22 12.98
N ALA A 96 -0.66 -5.11 12.42
CA ALA A 96 -1.70 -4.22 12.95
C ALA A 96 -2.03 -4.51 14.43
N ARG A 97 -2.08 -5.78 14.83
CA ARG A 97 -2.32 -6.17 16.23
C ARG A 97 -1.21 -5.73 17.20
N THR A 98 0.03 -5.59 16.75
CA THR A 98 1.14 -5.13 17.61
C THR A 98 1.04 -3.66 17.99
N TYR A 99 0.20 -2.91 17.26
CA TYR A 99 -0.03 -1.47 17.46
C TYR A 99 -1.34 -1.15 18.19
N VAL A 100 -2.01 -2.14 18.75
CA VAL A 100 -3.18 -1.91 19.61
C VAL A 100 -2.81 -0.99 20.78
N GLY A 101 -3.60 0.07 20.98
CA GLY A 101 -3.35 1.08 22.03
C GLY A 101 -2.28 2.12 21.69
N LYS A 102 -1.62 2.02 20.53
CA LYS A 102 -0.68 3.03 20.02
C LYS A 102 -1.39 3.96 19.03
N PRO A 103 -0.87 5.17 18.78
CA PRO A 103 -1.43 6.10 17.82
C PRO A 103 -1.14 5.66 16.37
N VAL A 104 -1.63 4.50 15.98
CA VAL A 104 -1.52 3.92 14.64
C VAL A 104 -2.89 3.45 14.18
N GLN A 105 -3.21 3.70 12.92
CA GLN A 105 -4.44 3.23 12.29
C GLN A 105 -4.11 2.50 11.00
N PHE A 106 -4.49 1.23 10.93
CA PHE A 106 -4.48 0.47 9.68
C PHE A 106 -5.84 0.59 9.00
N VAL A 107 -5.83 0.76 7.68
CA VAL A 107 -7.03 0.85 6.83
C VAL A 107 -6.75 0.09 5.54
N GLY A 108 -7.60 -0.87 5.19
CA GLY A 108 -7.62 -1.46 3.86
C GLY A 108 -8.50 -0.62 2.93
N SER A 109 -8.08 -0.40 1.70
CA SER A 109 -8.90 0.21 0.64
C SER A 109 -9.13 -0.80 -0.48
N LEU A 110 -10.38 -1.14 -0.72
CA LEU A 110 -10.75 -2.11 -1.74
C LEU A 110 -10.67 -1.46 -3.13
N TYR A 111 -9.78 -1.98 -3.97
CA TYR A 111 -9.51 -1.43 -5.30
C TYR A 111 -10.20 -2.22 -6.41
N GLN A 112 -11.01 -1.53 -7.22
CA GLN A 112 -11.68 -2.09 -8.41
C GLN A 112 -12.36 -3.45 -8.15
N ASP A 113 -13.05 -3.55 -7.02
CA ASP A 113 -13.68 -4.79 -6.60
C ASP A 113 -15.01 -4.51 -5.87
N ARG A 114 -15.83 -5.54 -5.72
CA ARG A 114 -17.12 -5.44 -5.03
C ARG A 114 -16.95 -5.71 -3.53
N PRO A 115 -17.61 -4.94 -2.65
CA PRO A 115 -17.55 -5.18 -1.20
C PRO A 115 -17.90 -6.61 -0.80
N SER A 116 -18.87 -7.25 -1.48
CA SER A 116 -19.25 -8.63 -1.23
C SER A 116 -18.10 -9.60 -1.51
N ALA A 117 -17.38 -9.43 -2.64
CA ALA A 117 -16.23 -10.26 -2.98
C ALA A 117 -15.07 -10.04 -1.98
N GLY A 118 -14.84 -8.78 -1.57
CA GLY A 118 -13.86 -8.45 -0.54
C GLY A 118 -14.19 -9.10 0.80
N THR A 119 -15.45 -9.05 1.24
CA THR A 119 -15.88 -9.67 2.50
C THR A 119 -15.71 -11.20 2.46
N GLU A 120 -16.10 -11.82 1.36
CA GLU A 120 -15.94 -13.27 1.17
C GLU A 120 -14.47 -13.67 1.18
N TRP A 121 -13.61 -12.91 0.48
CA TRP A 121 -12.17 -13.14 0.46
C TRP A 121 -11.54 -12.99 1.85
N ILE A 122 -11.89 -11.95 2.62
CA ILE A 122 -11.43 -11.78 4.01
C ILE A 122 -11.80 -13.00 4.85
N ALA A 123 -13.03 -13.52 4.71
CA ALA A 123 -13.47 -14.71 5.43
C ALA A 123 -12.64 -15.95 5.05
N GLN A 124 -12.39 -16.16 3.75
CA GLN A 124 -11.54 -17.25 3.24
C GLN A 124 -10.09 -17.16 3.75
N MET A 125 -9.59 -15.94 3.98
CA MET A 125 -8.24 -15.68 4.50
C MET A 125 -8.15 -15.78 6.04
N GLY A 126 -9.22 -16.17 6.72
CA GLY A 126 -9.23 -16.30 8.19
C GLY A 126 -9.53 -15.01 8.94
N GLY A 127 -10.02 -13.99 8.26
CA GLY A 127 -10.35 -12.69 8.81
C GLY A 127 -9.24 -11.65 8.61
N GLN A 128 -9.54 -10.41 8.97
CA GLN A 128 -8.65 -9.26 8.90
C GLN A 128 -8.71 -8.49 10.22
N SER A 129 -7.56 -8.04 10.75
CA SER A 129 -7.53 -7.36 12.05
C SER A 129 -8.04 -5.93 12.02
N TYR A 130 -7.92 -5.24 10.91
CA TYR A 130 -8.23 -3.82 10.74
C TYR A 130 -9.40 -3.61 9.76
N PRO A 131 -10.08 -2.46 9.81
CA PRO A 131 -11.20 -2.19 8.92
C PRO A 131 -10.76 -2.01 7.48
N SER A 132 -11.66 -2.40 6.55
CA SER A 132 -11.52 -2.07 5.13
C SER A 132 -12.68 -1.21 4.65
N VAL A 133 -12.33 -0.24 3.81
CA VAL A 133 -13.24 0.75 3.24
C VAL A 133 -13.44 0.50 1.73
N THR A 134 -14.58 0.96 1.22
CA THR A 134 -14.85 1.01 -0.21
C THR A 134 -14.12 2.18 -0.86
N ASP A 135 -13.73 2.03 -2.12
CA ASP A 135 -13.24 3.15 -2.95
C ASP A 135 -13.99 3.18 -4.29
N PRO A 136 -15.27 3.62 -4.29
CA PRO A 136 -16.07 3.69 -5.50
C PRO A 136 -15.38 4.52 -6.57
N LYS A 137 -15.31 3.98 -7.81
CA LYS A 137 -14.64 4.61 -8.95
C LYS A 137 -13.14 4.86 -8.74
N SER A 138 -12.53 4.23 -7.72
CA SER A 138 -11.08 4.31 -7.45
C SER A 138 -10.55 5.73 -7.26
N TYR A 139 -11.35 6.65 -6.74
CA TYR A 139 -10.91 8.03 -6.55
C TYR A 139 -9.72 8.14 -5.59
N THR A 140 -9.77 7.43 -4.45
CA THR A 140 -8.63 7.43 -3.51
C THR A 140 -7.40 6.83 -4.16
N ALA A 141 -7.54 5.72 -4.89
CA ALA A 141 -6.44 5.08 -5.59
C ALA A 141 -5.80 6.01 -6.64
N ILE A 142 -6.62 6.75 -7.39
CA ILE A 142 -6.16 7.74 -8.38
C ILE A 142 -5.39 8.88 -7.69
N ASP A 143 -5.96 9.46 -6.63
CA ASP A 143 -5.34 10.57 -5.89
C ASP A 143 -4.00 10.16 -5.26
N TYR A 144 -3.86 8.89 -4.83
CA TYR A 144 -2.62 8.31 -4.30
C TYR A 144 -1.67 7.81 -5.39
N GLY A 145 -2.00 7.98 -6.67
CA GLY A 145 -1.16 7.53 -7.78
C GLY A 145 -0.85 6.02 -7.68
N LEU A 146 -1.90 5.22 -7.42
CA LEU A 146 -1.80 3.77 -7.35
C LEU A 146 -1.44 3.20 -8.73
N TYR A 147 -0.39 2.39 -8.80
CA TYR A 147 -0.04 1.66 -10.03
C TYR A 147 -0.75 0.31 -10.12
N GLY A 148 -0.98 -0.32 -8.98
CA GLY A 148 -1.62 -1.62 -8.89
C GLY A 148 -1.72 -2.09 -7.46
N VAL A 149 -2.23 -3.32 -7.26
CA VAL A 149 -2.35 -3.91 -5.93
C VAL A 149 -1.43 -5.13 -5.80
N PRO A 150 -0.84 -5.34 -4.61
CA PRO A 150 -0.96 -4.50 -3.43
C PRO A 150 -0.01 -3.31 -3.46
N GLU A 151 -0.44 -2.18 -2.89
CA GLU A 151 0.42 -1.07 -2.52
C GLU A 151 0.04 -0.54 -1.14
N THR A 152 1.04 -0.17 -0.34
CA THR A 152 0.82 0.35 1.00
C THR A 152 1.44 1.73 1.15
N PHE A 153 0.63 2.70 1.55
CA PHE A 153 1.05 4.06 1.86
C PHE A 153 1.10 4.25 3.37
N ILE A 154 2.20 4.76 3.87
CA ILE A 154 2.36 5.07 5.28
C ILE A 154 2.36 6.60 5.42
N VAL A 155 1.34 7.10 6.12
CA VAL A 155 1.12 8.53 6.38
C VAL A 155 1.56 8.82 7.80
N SER A 156 2.41 9.83 7.97
CA SER A 156 2.91 10.29 9.26
C SER A 156 1.83 11.01 10.06
N ALA A 157 2.04 11.18 11.35
CA ALA A 157 1.08 11.81 12.27
C ALA A 157 0.68 13.25 11.87
N ASP A 158 1.56 13.97 11.17
CA ASP A 158 1.30 15.30 10.60
C ASP A 158 0.62 15.23 9.22
N GLY A 159 0.29 14.03 8.72
CA GLY A 159 -0.47 13.81 7.50
C GLY A 159 0.31 13.94 6.22
N GLN A 160 1.62 13.71 6.24
CA GLN A 160 2.44 13.60 5.04
C GLN A 160 2.58 12.14 4.64
N ILE A 161 2.66 11.82 3.35
CA ILE A 161 3.05 10.49 2.91
C ILE A 161 4.53 10.32 3.24
N ALA A 162 4.84 9.48 4.22
CA ALA A 162 6.21 9.19 4.62
C ALA A 162 6.85 8.12 3.75
N HIS A 163 6.09 7.06 3.42
CA HIS A 163 6.58 5.94 2.61
C HIS A 163 5.50 5.40 1.69
N LYS A 164 5.93 4.82 0.57
CA LYS A 164 5.13 4.00 -0.33
C LYS A 164 5.84 2.65 -0.49
N ILE A 165 5.12 1.56 -0.28
CA ILE A 165 5.58 0.19 -0.55
C ILE A 165 4.80 -0.31 -1.77
N THR A 166 5.51 -0.68 -2.84
CA THR A 166 4.91 -1.25 -4.06
C THR A 166 5.09 -2.77 -4.03
N GLY A 167 4.01 -3.51 -4.21
CA GLY A 167 3.98 -4.96 -4.04
C GLY A 167 3.75 -5.38 -2.59
N PRO A 168 3.86 -6.68 -2.27
CA PRO A 168 3.60 -7.21 -0.94
C PRO A 168 4.50 -6.57 0.12
N ALA A 169 3.90 -6.06 1.19
CA ALA A 169 4.61 -5.45 2.29
C ALA A 169 5.27 -6.51 3.18
N ASP A 170 6.58 -6.38 3.41
CA ASP A 170 7.28 -7.18 4.41
C ASP A 170 6.92 -6.69 5.82
N ALA A 171 6.57 -7.63 6.71
CA ALA A 171 6.12 -7.33 8.06
C ALA A 171 7.17 -6.58 8.90
N ALA A 172 8.44 -6.99 8.81
CA ALA A 172 9.51 -6.40 9.61
C ALA A 172 9.87 -5.00 9.10
N ALA A 173 9.93 -4.83 7.77
CA ALA A 173 10.17 -3.54 7.15
C ALA A 173 9.02 -2.56 7.46
N LEU A 174 7.77 -2.99 7.36
CA LEU A 174 6.61 -2.16 7.69
C LEU A 174 6.62 -1.74 9.16
N ALA A 175 6.87 -2.68 10.08
CA ALA A 175 6.95 -2.38 11.52
C ALA A 175 8.07 -1.38 11.81
N HIS A 176 9.25 -1.55 11.21
CA HIS A 176 10.38 -0.62 11.37
C HIS A 176 10.02 0.81 10.91
N ILE A 177 9.34 0.94 9.76
CA ILE A 177 8.88 2.25 9.27
C ILE A 177 7.89 2.89 10.24
N VAL A 178 6.88 2.13 10.70
CA VAL A 178 5.87 2.63 11.64
C VAL A 178 6.50 3.06 12.96
N ASP A 179 7.41 2.24 13.53
CA ASP A 179 8.11 2.56 14.78
C ASP A 179 8.95 3.82 14.65
N SER A 180 9.67 3.98 13.53
CA SER A 180 10.46 5.19 13.24
C SER A 180 9.59 6.45 13.21
N LEU A 181 8.41 6.36 12.61
CA LEU A 181 7.46 7.48 12.54
C LEU A 181 6.83 7.79 13.91
N LEU A 182 6.57 6.78 14.74
CA LEU A 182 6.10 6.98 16.11
C LEU A 182 7.14 7.71 16.96
N VAL A 183 8.41 7.32 16.86
CA VAL A 183 9.51 8.02 17.54
C VAL A 183 9.62 9.46 17.08
N ALA A 184 9.57 9.70 15.78
CA ALA A 184 9.61 11.04 15.19
C ALA A 184 8.42 11.91 15.64
N ALA A 185 7.22 11.33 15.73
CA ALA A 185 6.01 12.01 16.21
C ALA A 185 6.13 12.39 17.69
N ALA A 186 6.67 11.50 18.52
CA ALA A 186 6.85 11.75 19.96
C ALA A 186 7.93 12.81 20.24
N ALA A 187 8.94 12.96 19.36
CA ALA A 187 10.01 13.93 19.49
C ALA A 187 9.60 15.37 19.06
N ARG A 188 8.47 15.52 18.37
CA ARG A 188 7.96 16.85 17.96
C ARG A 188 7.24 17.50 19.15
N PRO A 189 7.64 18.73 19.57
CA PRO A 189 6.86 19.47 20.55
C PRO A 189 5.45 19.70 19.98
N ALA A 190 4.43 19.54 20.82
CA ALA A 190 3.06 19.87 20.46
C ALA A 190 3.04 21.35 20.02
N THR A 191 2.96 21.58 18.71
CA THR A 191 2.69 22.94 18.20
C THR A 191 1.30 23.27 18.70
N ALA A 192 1.23 24.24 19.61
CA ALA A 192 -0.03 24.81 20.08
C ALA A 192 -0.89 25.28 18.90
N PRO A 193 -2.23 25.23 19.01
CA PRO A 193 -3.16 25.61 17.97
C PRO A 193 -3.05 27.07 17.55
#